data_44583f3fd335e594028ad4021e6a1356
#
_entry.id   44583f3fd335e594028ad4021e6a1356
#
_cell.length_a   1.000
_cell.length_b   1.000
_cell.length_c   1.000
_cell.angle_alpha   90.00
_cell.angle_beta   90.00
_cell.angle_gamma   90.00
#
_symmetry.space_group_name_H-M   'P 1'
#
loop_
_entity.id
_entity.type
_entity.pdbx_description
1 polymer ?
#
loop_
_entity_poly.entity_id
_entity_poly.type
_entity_poly.pdbx_seq_one_letter_code
_entity_poly.pdbx_strand_id
1 'polypeptide(L)'
;NMISVEIDVARLNVMLLVGQPKLTSEYIQASSRVGREFPGVAFTMYDGGKSRDRSHYEQFRPYHESFYRHVEPTGATPFSAPARKRALHAVLIAYIRLSVKGLEQENDAVKFRGDGYEETVKNICEYLINRCIDVNRRINPNMKDESAELRREMEEILDKWEDLAKNAADIFCYGKKFMVTGPDAPGERLMKTFGTYRDDPAFETMTSMRNVDVMVPGSIIEWKEEEDG
;
A
#
# COMPACT_ATOMS: atom_id res chain seq x y z
N ASN A 1 -7.70 -2.38 11.78
CA ASN A 1 -7.63 -2.84 13.16
C ASN A 1 -7.87 -1.65 14.10
N MET A 2 -9.14 -1.48 14.53
CA MET A 2 -9.57 -0.30 15.30
C MET A 2 -8.83 -0.14 16.65
N ILE A 3 -8.40 -1.24 17.25
CA ILE A 3 -7.73 -1.21 18.58
C ILE A 3 -6.32 -0.64 18.48
N SER A 4 -5.61 -0.82 17.37
CA SER A 4 -4.27 -0.24 17.19
C SER A 4 -4.28 1.26 16.91
N VAL A 5 -5.44 1.85 16.58
CA VAL A 5 -5.48 3.17 15.97
C VAL A 5 -5.95 4.29 16.91
N GLU A 6 -6.78 4.11 17.93
CA GLU A 6 -7.19 5.26 18.78
C GLU A 6 -8.17 4.94 19.93
N ILE A 7 -8.51 3.68 20.16
CA ILE A 7 -9.37 3.38 21.30
C ILE A 7 -8.53 3.36 22.58
N ASP A 8 -8.70 4.37 23.39
CA ASP A 8 -8.08 4.45 24.71
C ASP A 8 -9.15 4.18 25.79
N VAL A 9 -9.12 2.97 26.30
CA VAL A 9 -10.01 2.54 27.40
C VAL A 9 -9.16 2.26 28.62
N ALA A 10 -9.19 3.17 29.59
CA ALA A 10 -8.36 3.11 30.78
C ALA A 10 -8.51 1.79 31.56
N ARG A 11 -9.71 1.23 31.61
CA ARG A 11 -10.06 -0.02 32.30
C ARG A 11 -9.94 -1.29 31.46
N LEU A 12 -9.22 -1.25 30.33
CA LEU A 12 -8.99 -2.45 29.51
C LEU A 12 -7.91 -3.33 30.16
N ASN A 13 -8.30 -4.43 30.79
CA ASN A 13 -7.39 -5.27 31.53
C ASN A 13 -7.12 -6.62 30.88
N VAL A 14 -7.92 -7.02 29.89
CA VAL A 14 -7.74 -8.26 29.14
C VAL A 14 -7.84 -8.00 27.66
N MET A 15 -6.91 -8.55 26.90
CA MET A 15 -6.90 -8.50 25.43
C MET A 15 -6.62 -9.88 24.84
N LEU A 16 -7.32 -10.22 23.78
CA LEU A 16 -7.05 -11.40 22.97
C LEU A 16 -6.56 -10.96 21.58
N LEU A 17 -5.35 -11.33 21.22
CA LEU A 17 -4.77 -11.15 19.90
C LEU A 17 -4.87 -12.48 19.13
N VAL A 18 -5.56 -12.46 17.98
CA VAL A 18 -5.71 -13.65 17.14
C VAL A 18 -4.67 -13.59 16.01
N GLY A 19 -3.62 -14.41 16.14
CA GLY A 19 -2.43 -14.38 15.30
C GLY A 19 -1.43 -13.29 15.68
N GLN A 20 -0.17 -13.49 15.28
CA GLN A 20 0.87 -12.48 15.45
C GLN A 20 0.68 -11.34 14.44
N PRO A 21 0.59 -10.07 14.86
CA PRO A 21 0.64 -8.94 13.94
C PRO A 21 1.87 -8.98 13.04
N LYS A 22 1.73 -8.46 11.81
CA LYS A 22 2.82 -8.53 10.83
C LYS A 22 4.05 -7.73 11.25
N LEU A 23 3.83 -6.60 11.89
CA LEU A 23 4.88 -5.73 12.40
C LEU A 23 4.99 -5.86 13.93
N THR A 24 6.22 -5.89 14.44
CA THR A 24 6.49 -5.84 15.88
C THR A 24 5.97 -4.54 16.48
N SER A 25 6.11 -3.43 15.79
CA SER A 25 5.54 -2.14 16.19
C SER A 25 4.01 -2.19 16.38
N GLU A 26 3.29 -2.90 15.51
CA GLU A 26 1.85 -3.09 15.62
C GLU A 26 1.48 -3.95 16.82
N TYR A 27 2.26 -5.03 17.08
CA TYR A 27 2.10 -5.88 18.25
C TYR A 27 2.29 -5.08 19.55
N ILE A 28 3.33 -4.24 19.63
CA ILE A 28 3.59 -3.35 20.76
C ILE A 28 2.43 -2.37 20.95
N GLN A 29 2.00 -1.69 19.88
CA GLN A 29 0.92 -0.72 19.93
C GLN A 29 -0.41 -1.31 20.39
N ALA A 30 -0.71 -2.54 19.95
CA ALA A 30 -1.92 -3.24 20.38
C ALA A 30 -1.81 -3.69 21.86
N SER A 31 -0.76 -4.41 22.22
CA SER A 31 -0.60 -4.97 23.56
C SER A 31 -0.43 -3.89 24.64
N SER A 32 0.19 -2.75 24.34
CA SER A 32 0.34 -1.62 25.27
C SER A 32 -0.95 -0.90 25.66
N ARG A 33 -2.07 -1.25 25.01
CA ARG A 33 -3.40 -0.69 25.35
C ARG A 33 -4.02 -1.35 26.59
N VAL A 34 -3.45 -2.44 27.07
CA VAL A 34 -3.94 -3.20 28.23
C VAL A 34 -3.11 -2.87 29.45
N GLY A 35 -3.76 -2.79 30.60
CA GLY A 35 -3.08 -2.62 31.89
C GLY A 35 -2.62 -1.19 32.19
N ARG A 36 -3.37 -0.17 31.78
CA ARG A 36 -3.01 1.25 32.00
C ARG A 36 -3.24 1.70 33.43
N GLU A 37 -4.41 1.41 34.00
CA GLU A 37 -4.75 1.76 35.38
C GLU A 37 -4.57 0.58 36.32
N PHE A 38 -4.90 -0.62 35.88
CA PHE A 38 -4.81 -1.84 36.65
C PHE A 38 -4.00 -2.89 35.89
N PRO A 39 -3.40 -3.87 36.58
CA PRO A 39 -2.69 -4.96 35.92
C PRO A 39 -3.54 -5.61 34.83
N GLY A 40 -2.96 -5.81 33.66
CA GLY A 40 -3.65 -6.38 32.51
C GLY A 40 -2.91 -7.56 31.91
N VAL A 41 -3.62 -8.38 31.15
CA VAL A 41 -3.10 -9.56 30.47
C VAL A 41 -3.47 -9.51 28.99
N ALA A 42 -2.48 -9.70 28.13
CA ALA A 42 -2.67 -9.92 26.70
C ALA A 42 -2.41 -11.39 26.36
N PHE A 43 -3.40 -12.04 25.80
CA PHE A 43 -3.29 -13.41 25.28
C PHE A 43 -3.08 -13.36 23.78
N THR A 44 -2.02 -14.02 23.29
CA THR A 44 -1.82 -14.18 21.84
C THR A 44 -2.12 -15.62 21.43
N MET A 45 -3.12 -15.81 20.60
CA MET A 45 -3.45 -17.10 20.01
C MET A 45 -2.69 -17.26 18.70
N TYR A 46 -1.75 -18.19 18.66
CA TYR A 46 -0.98 -18.52 17.48
C TYR A 46 -1.68 -19.59 16.65
N ASP A 47 -1.67 -19.42 15.33
CA ASP A 47 -2.19 -20.40 14.38
C ASP A 47 -1.06 -21.36 13.97
N GLY A 48 -1.12 -22.62 14.43
CA GLY A 48 -0.13 -23.64 14.13
C GLY A 48 0.02 -23.99 12.64
N GLY A 49 -0.98 -23.64 11.81
CA GLY A 49 -0.92 -23.79 10.35
C GLY A 49 -0.10 -22.70 9.66
N LYS A 50 0.22 -21.61 10.36
CA LYS A 50 1.01 -20.50 9.82
C LYS A 50 2.45 -20.57 10.32
N SER A 51 3.40 -20.74 9.43
CA SER A 51 4.83 -20.85 9.76
C SER A 51 5.34 -19.69 10.63
N ARG A 52 4.85 -18.49 10.39
CA ARG A 52 5.19 -17.30 11.17
C ARG A 52 4.68 -17.36 12.61
N ASP A 53 3.42 -17.68 12.81
CA ASP A 53 2.82 -17.80 14.14
C ASP A 53 3.52 -18.90 14.95
N ARG A 54 3.82 -20.03 14.28
CA ARG A 54 4.58 -21.12 14.87
C ARG A 54 5.99 -20.68 15.31
N SER A 55 6.71 -19.94 14.47
CA SER A 55 8.02 -19.38 14.81
C SER A 55 7.95 -18.45 16.02
N HIS A 56 6.94 -17.56 16.11
CA HIS A 56 6.75 -16.68 17.25
C HIS A 56 6.38 -17.45 18.52
N TYR A 57 5.65 -18.55 18.42
CA TYR A 57 5.36 -19.43 19.55
C TYR A 57 6.64 -20.11 20.07
N GLU A 58 7.42 -20.70 19.17
CA GLU A 58 8.68 -21.39 19.51
C GLU A 58 9.72 -20.43 20.10
N GLN A 59 9.77 -19.18 19.63
CA GLN A 59 10.69 -18.13 20.06
C GLN A 59 10.05 -17.13 21.05
N PHE A 60 8.96 -17.49 21.72
CA PHE A 60 8.19 -16.55 22.52
C PHE A 60 9.03 -15.80 23.57
N ARG A 61 9.81 -16.52 24.37
CA ARG A 61 10.63 -15.91 25.42
C ARG A 61 11.76 -15.05 24.88
N PRO A 62 12.65 -15.54 23.99
CA PRO A 62 13.72 -14.74 23.41
C PRO A 62 13.20 -13.48 22.68
N TYR A 63 12.06 -13.61 21.98
CA TYR A 63 11.42 -12.49 21.30
C TYR A 63 11.00 -11.40 22.29
N HIS A 64 10.33 -11.75 23.41
CA HIS A 64 9.88 -10.77 24.39
C HIS A 64 11.02 -10.20 25.23
N GLU A 65 12.07 -10.97 25.51
CA GLU A 65 13.27 -10.49 26.22
C GLU A 65 14.06 -9.45 25.41
N SER A 66 14.02 -9.56 24.09
CA SER A 66 14.69 -8.62 23.17
C SER A 66 13.73 -7.79 22.32
N PHE A 67 12.53 -7.58 22.76
CA PHE A 67 11.37 -7.09 22.08
C PHE A 67 11.61 -5.89 21.15
N TYR A 68 12.26 -4.85 21.69
CA TYR A 68 12.52 -3.62 20.92
C TYR A 68 13.58 -3.78 19.83
N ARG A 69 14.37 -4.84 19.84
CA ARG A 69 15.33 -5.14 18.77
C ARG A 69 14.65 -5.63 17.49
N HIS A 70 13.44 -6.15 17.63
CA HIS A 70 12.65 -6.68 16.51
C HIS A 70 11.74 -5.63 15.86
N VAL A 71 11.77 -4.37 16.35
CA VAL A 71 10.99 -3.30 15.75
C VAL A 71 11.60 -2.95 14.40
N GLU A 72 10.78 -3.05 13.38
CA GLU A 72 11.17 -2.79 12.00
C GLU A 72 11.49 -1.29 11.82
N PRO A 73 12.62 -0.96 11.18
CA PRO A 73 12.95 0.42 10.88
C PRO A 73 11.96 0.98 9.85
N THR A 74 11.27 2.05 10.20
CA THR A 74 10.41 2.78 9.27
C THR A 74 11.16 3.98 8.73
N GLY A 75 11.51 3.94 7.45
CA GLY A 75 12.11 5.08 6.75
C GLY A 75 11.04 5.94 6.10
N ALA A 76 11.07 7.25 6.34
CA ALA A 76 10.22 8.22 5.66
C ALA A 76 10.97 8.83 4.46
N THR A 77 11.08 8.08 3.38
CA THR A 77 11.63 8.55 2.09
C THR A 77 10.52 8.54 1.04
N PRO A 78 9.64 9.56 1.02
CA PRO A 78 8.37 9.52 0.26
C PRO A 78 8.56 9.41 -1.25
N PHE A 79 9.69 9.89 -1.80
CA PHE A 79 9.98 9.83 -3.22
C PHE A 79 11.02 8.78 -3.61
N SER A 80 11.38 7.87 -2.71
CA SER A 80 12.25 6.76 -3.09
C SER A 80 11.60 5.87 -4.16
N ALA A 81 12.39 5.23 -5.02
CA ALA A 81 11.88 4.38 -6.10
C ALA A 81 10.88 3.31 -5.62
N PRO A 82 11.09 2.59 -4.48
CA PRO A 82 10.08 1.67 -3.95
C PRO A 82 8.77 2.35 -3.51
N ALA A 83 8.84 3.58 -2.97
CA ALA A 83 7.66 4.32 -2.57
C ALA A 83 6.87 4.81 -3.80
N ARG A 84 7.58 5.34 -4.82
CA ARG A 84 6.96 5.76 -6.09
C ARG A 84 6.27 4.59 -6.78
N LYS A 85 6.95 3.46 -6.92
CA LYS A 85 6.37 2.26 -7.53
C LYS A 85 5.05 1.81 -6.88
N ARG A 86 4.90 2.03 -5.58
CA ARG A 86 3.72 1.60 -4.83
C ARG A 86 2.59 2.64 -4.78
N ALA A 87 2.92 3.91 -4.76
CA ALA A 87 1.95 4.95 -4.41
C ALA A 87 1.85 6.11 -5.42
N LEU A 88 2.82 6.30 -6.32
CA LEU A 88 2.85 7.46 -7.22
C LEU A 88 1.58 7.55 -8.07
N HIS A 89 1.15 6.42 -8.65
CA HIS A 89 -0.08 6.38 -9.46
C HIS A 89 -1.32 6.80 -8.65
N ALA A 90 -1.46 6.31 -7.41
CA ALA A 90 -2.59 6.66 -6.57
C ALA A 90 -2.58 8.15 -6.18
N VAL A 91 -1.40 8.70 -5.87
CA VAL A 91 -1.24 10.12 -5.54
C VAL A 91 -1.51 10.99 -6.74
N LEU A 92 -0.95 10.67 -7.91
CA LEU A 92 -1.14 11.44 -9.15
C LEU A 92 -2.61 11.44 -9.58
N ILE A 93 -3.25 10.27 -9.62
CA ILE A 93 -4.66 10.12 -9.99
C ILE A 93 -5.55 10.89 -9.01
N ALA A 94 -5.32 10.77 -7.70
CA ALA A 94 -6.09 11.49 -6.70
C ALA A 94 -5.93 13.01 -6.83
N TYR A 95 -4.71 13.48 -7.11
CA TYR A 95 -4.46 14.91 -7.26
C TYR A 95 -5.14 15.48 -8.52
N ILE A 96 -5.07 14.76 -9.65
CA ILE A 96 -5.78 15.13 -10.88
C ILE A 96 -7.30 15.13 -10.63
N ARG A 97 -7.84 14.05 -10.05
CA ARG A 97 -9.26 13.91 -9.74
C ARG A 97 -9.80 15.09 -8.92
N LEU A 98 -9.03 15.54 -7.93
CA LEU A 98 -9.44 16.61 -7.01
C LEU A 98 -9.19 18.02 -7.56
N SER A 99 -8.30 18.18 -8.53
CA SER A 99 -7.89 19.48 -9.06
C SER A 99 -8.52 19.83 -10.40
N VAL A 100 -8.95 18.82 -11.18
CA VAL A 100 -9.48 19.01 -12.53
C VAL A 100 -10.99 18.95 -12.49
N LYS A 101 -11.62 20.07 -12.85
CA LYS A 101 -13.09 20.16 -12.92
C LYS A 101 -13.65 19.19 -13.96
N GLY A 102 -14.61 18.37 -13.53
CA GLY A 102 -15.27 17.37 -14.39
C GLY A 102 -14.67 15.98 -14.27
N LEU A 103 -13.66 15.78 -13.39
CA LEU A 103 -13.09 14.46 -13.07
C LEU A 103 -13.37 14.00 -11.63
N GLU A 104 -14.22 14.72 -10.87
CA GLU A 104 -14.41 14.51 -9.44
C GLU A 104 -15.23 13.26 -9.12
N GLN A 105 -16.19 12.90 -9.98
CA GLN A 105 -17.12 11.81 -9.71
C GLN A 105 -16.48 10.46 -9.99
N GLU A 106 -17.01 9.40 -9.37
CA GLU A 106 -16.46 8.04 -9.47
C GLU A 106 -16.37 7.53 -10.93
N ASN A 107 -17.36 7.85 -11.74
CA ASN A 107 -17.42 7.44 -13.15
C ASN A 107 -16.73 8.42 -14.11
N ASP A 108 -16.10 9.47 -13.62
CA ASP A 108 -15.44 10.46 -14.46
C ASP A 108 -14.06 10.00 -14.97
N ALA A 109 -13.55 8.90 -14.45
CA ALA A 109 -12.27 8.33 -14.89
C ALA A 109 -12.21 8.09 -16.41
N VAL A 110 -13.33 7.79 -17.05
CA VAL A 110 -13.46 7.58 -18.49
C VAL A 110 -13.27 8.87 -19.31
N LYS A 111 -13.49 10.03 -18.70
CA LYS A 111 -13.38 11.33 -19.37
C LYS A 111 -11.94 11.77 -19.61
N PHE A 112 -10.99 11.12 -18.97
CA PHE A 112 -9.56 11.37 -19.16
C PHE A 112 -9.11 10.73 -20.48
N ARG A 113 -9.47 11.36 -21.60
CA ARG A 113 -9.20 10.88 -22.98
C ARG A 113 -8.34 11.87 -23.79
N GLY A 114 -7.52 12.68 -23.14
CA GLY A 114 -6.51 13.51 -23.78
C GLY A 114 -6.86 14.99 -23.87
N ASP A 115 -7.87 15.41 -24.57
CA ASP A 115 -8.04 16.83 -24.91
C ASP A 115 -8.69 17.67 -23.80
N GLY A 116 -8.01 18.73 -23.36
CA GLY A 116 -8.56 19.79 -22.50
C GLY A 116 -8.02 19.86 -21.06
N TYR A 117 -7.22 18.89 -20.62
CA TYR A 117 -6.65 18.88 -19.25
C TYR A 117 -5.12 19.06 -19.22
N GLU A 118 -4.48 19.08 -20.39
CA GLU A 118 -3.02 19.01 -20.55
C GLU A 118 -2.26 20.03 -19.70
N GLU A 119 -2.68 21.28 -19.71
CA GLU A 119 -1.99 22.35 -18.97
C GLU A 119 -2.11 22.13 -17.46
N THR A 120 -3.31 21.78 -16.97
CA THR A 120 -3.52 21.53 -15.53
C THR A 120 -2.76 20.30 -15.07
N VAL A 121 -2.79 19.21 -15.86
CA VAL A 121 -2.03 17.98 -15.56
C VAL A 121 -0.53 18.24 -15.58
N LYS A 122 -0.04 18.99 -16.55
CA LYS A 122 1.37 19.41 -16.61
C LYS A 122 1.79 20.19 -15.35
N ASN A 123 0.97 21.15 -14.94
CA ASN A 123 1.24 21.92 -13.71
C ASN A 123 1.26 21.04 -12.45
N ILE A 124 0.40 20.03 -12.38
CA ILE A 124 0.40 19.04 -11.29
C ILE A 124 1.70 18.23 -11.31
N CYS A 125 2.11 17.73 -12.46
CA CYS A 125 3.37 16.99 -12.61
C CYS A 125 4.58 17.85 -12.20
N GLU A 126 4.66 19.09 -12.66
CA GLU A 126 5.73 20.02 -12.28
C GLU A 126 5.73 20.31 -10.77
N TYR A 127 4.55 20.46 -10.16
CA TYR A 127 4.45 20.61 -8.71
C TYR A 127 5.00 19.40 -7.97
N LEU A 128 4.66 18.18 -8.38
CA LEU A 128 5.16 16.96 -7.75
C LEU A 128 6.66 16.79 -7.94
N ILE A 129 7.20 17.16 -9.10
CA ILE A 129 8.66 17.14 -9.36
C ILE A 129 9.38 18.13 -8.44
N ASN A 130 8.91 19.36 -8.37
CA ASN A 130 9.49 20.38 -7.48
C ASN A 130 9.42 19.94 -6.01
N ARG A 131 8.30 19.33 -5.61
CA ARG A 131 8.15 18.77 -4.26
C ARG A 131 9.15 17.65 -3.99
N CYS A 132 9.39 16.76 -4.95
CA CYS A 132 10.38 15.71 -4.86
C CYS A 132 11.79 16.28 -4.67
N ILE A 133 12.18 17.25 -5.48
CA ILE A 133 13.48 17.92 -5.39
C ILE A 133 13.67 18.56 -4.01
N ASP A 134 12.66 19.30 -3.53
CA ASP A 134 12.73 19.98 -2.23
C ASP A 134 12.85 18.99 -1.06
N VAL A 135 12.07 17.91 -1.08
CA VAL A 135 12.12 16.89 -0.03
C VAL A 135 13.47 16.17 -0.05
N ASN A 136 13.92 15.74 -1.22
CA ASN A 136 15.17 15.02 -1.36
C ASN A 136 16.35 15.85 -0.90
N ARG A 137 16.41 17.14 -1.25
CA ARG A 137 17.46 18.06 -0.80
C ARG A 137 17.48 18.28 0.71
N ARG A 138 16.31 18.26 1.36
CA ARG A 138 16.22 18.37 2.83
C ARG A 138 16.71 17.11 3.53
N ILE A 139 16.48 15.93 2.93
CA ILE A 139 16.94 14.66 3.49
C ILE A 139 18.44 14.49 3.28
N ASN A 140 18.91 14.72 2.06
CA ASN A 140 20.32 14.61 1.69
C ASN A 140 20.65 15.59 0.55
N PRO A 141 21.40 16.67 0.83
CA PRO A 141 21.78 17.66 -0.19
C PRO A 141 22.56 17.09 -1.39
N ASN A 142 23.21 15.95 -1.19
CA ASN A 142 23.99 15.25 -2.23
C ASN A 142 23.19 14.10 -2.90
N MET A 143 21.89 14.03 -2.67
CA MET A 143 21.05 13.01 -3.29
C MET A 143 21.01 13.21 -4.81
N LYS A 144 21.08 12.09 -5.56
CA LYS A 144 20.94 12.10 -7.02
C LYS A 144 19.62 12.75 -7.40
N ASP A 145 19.64 13.58 -8.43
CA ASP A 145 18.42 14.14 -9.00
C ASP A 145 17.65 13.04 -9.76
N GLU A 146 16.49 12.69 -9.25
CA GLU A 146 15.59 11.68 -9.82
C GLU A 146 14.39 12.30 -10.56
N SER A 147 14.44 13.61 -10.83
CA SER A 147 13.32 14.35 -11.45
C SER A 147 12.97 13.83 -12.86
N ALA A 148 13.96 13.42 -13.63
CA ALA A 148 13.74 12.86 -14.97
C ALA A 148 13.07 11.48 -14.89
N GLU A 149 13.45 10.64 -13.93
CA GLU A 149 12.81 9.33 -13.70
C GLU A 149 11.37 9.50 -13.23
N LEU A 150 11.15 10.44 -12.28
CA LEU A 150 9.81 10.74 -11.79
C LEU A 150 8.89 11.27 -12.91
N ARG A 151 9.40 12.11 -13.79
CA ARG A 151 8.65 12.61 -14.95
C ARG A 151 8.21 11.46 -15.85
N ARG A 152 9.13 10.59 -16.23
CA ARG A 152 8.83 9.42 -17.05
C ARG A 152 7.80 8.50 -16.40
N GLU A 153 7.97 8.20 -15.11
CA GLU A 153 7.02 7.38 -14.36
C GLU A 153 5.61 7.99 -14.36
N MET A 154 5.49 9.31 -14.23
CA MET A 154 4.18 9.99 -14.30
C MET A 154 3.60 9.96 -15.72
N GLU A 155 4.40 10.14 -16.77
CA GLU A 155 3.97 10.01 -18.17
C GLU A 155 3.43 8.60 -18.43
N GLU A 156 4.16 7.54 -18.01
CA GLU A 156 3.71 6.15 -18.14
C GLU A 156 2.37 5.88 -17.42
N ILE A 157 2.14 6.53 -16.28
CA ILE A 157 0.86 6.42 -15.53
C ILE A 157 -0.27 7.11 -16.32
N LEU A 158 -0.02 8.29 -16.86
CA LEU A 158 -1.02 9.06 -17.62
C LEU A 158 -1.38 8.35 -18.92
N ASP A 159 -0.39 7.87 -19.66
CA ASP A 159 -0.58 7.10 -20.90
C ASP A 159 -1.41 5.84 -20.63
N LYS A 160 -1.06 5.11 -19.58
CA LYS A 160 -1.83 3.92 -19.18
C LYS A 160 -3.27 4.27 -18.80
N TRP A 161 -3.50 5.37 -18.08
CA TRP A 161 -4.86 5.81 -17.75
C TRP A 161 -5.65 6.15 -19.03
N GLU A 162 -5.06 6.91 -19.91
CA GLU A 162 -5.68 7.28 -21.20
C GLU A 162 -6.02 6.04 -22.03
N ASP A 163 -5.11 5.08 -22.12
CA ASP A 163 -5.33 3.81 -22.85
C ASP A 163 -6.46 3.00 -22.22
N LEU A 164 -6.50 2.88 -20.90
CA LEU A 164 -7.58 2.20 -20.20
C LEU A 164 -8.92 2.91 -20.43
N ALA A 165 -8.96 4.23 -20.39
CA ALA A 165 -10.17 5.01 -20.63
C ALA A 165 -10.65 4.92 -22.09
N LYS A 166 -9.74 4.87 -23.07
CA LYS A 166 -10.07 4.70 -24.50
C LYS A 166 -10.65 3.32 -24.83
N ASN A 167 -10.11 2.29 -24.17
CA ASN A 167 -10.50 0.89 -24.40
C ASN A 167 -11.63 0.42 -23.48
N ALA A 168 -12.06 1.26 -22.53
CA ALA A 168 -13.11 0.92 -21.62
C ALA A 168 -14.47 0.82 -22.31
N ALA A 169 -15.28 -0.15 -21.91
CA ALA A 169 -16.68 -0.19 -22.19
C ALA A 169 -17.42 1.00 -21.54
N ASP A 170 -18.72 1.12 -21.72
CA ASP A 170 -19.53 2.27 -21.30
C ASP A 170 -19.42 2.66 -19.82
N ILE A 171 -18.86 1.78 -18.99
CA ILE A 171 -18.72 1.99 -17.54
C ILE A 171 -17.25 1.83 -17.16
N PHE A 172 -16.58 2.95 -16.89
CA PHE A 172 -15.22 2.97 -16.35
C PHE A 172 -15.15 3.92 -15.16
N CYS A 173 -14.71 3.43 -14.02
CA CYS A 173 -14.69 4.18 -12.77
C CYS A 173 -13.30 4.21 -12.14
N TYR A 174 -13.08 5.05 -11.11
CA TYR A 174 -11.80 5.10 -10.41
C TYR A 174 -11.47 3.81 -9.66
N GLY A 175 -12.39 3.24 -8.93
CA GLY A 175 -12.05 2.06 -8.13
C GLY A 175 -13.21 1.14 -7.80
N LYS A 176 -14.39 1.68 -7.57
CA LYS A 176 -15.55 0.89 -7.14
C LYS A 176 -16.76 1.20 -7.99
N LYS A 177 -17.26 0.18 -8.62
CA LYS A 177 -18.55 0.23 -9.30
C LYS A 177 -19.65 0.35 -8.25
N PHE A 178 -20.24 1.53 -8.08
CA PHE A 178 -21.39 1.72 -7.21
C PHE A 178 -22.63 1.04 -7.81
N MET A 179 -23.26 0.14 -7.06
CA MET A 179 -24.55 -0.48 -7.35
C MET A 179 -24.66 -1.50 -8.49
N VAL A 180 -23.67 -2.31 -8.76
CA VAL A 180 -23.88 -3.48 -9.60
C VAL A 180 -23.66 -4.75 -8.79
N THR A 181 -24.71 -5.53 -8.63
CA THR A 181 -24.69 -6.90 -8.09
C THR A 181 -24.19 -7.84 -9.19
N GLY A 182 -22.92 -8.13 -9.22
CA GLY A 182 -22.29 -9.05 -10.16
C GLY A 182 -20.76 -8.99 -10.06
N PRO A 183 -20.05 -10.00 -10.57
CA PRO A 183 -18.61 -9.93 -10.65
C PRO A 183 -18.22 -8.76 -11.58
N ASP A 184 -17.35 -7.88 -11.07
CA ASP A 184 -16.79 -6.79 -11.85
C ASP A 184 -15.97 -7.34 -13.01
N ALA A 185 -16.25 -6.90 -14.24
CA ALA A 185 -15.45 -7.31 -15.38
C ALA A 185 -14.08 -6.62 -15.39
N PRO A 186 -13.01 -7.29 -15.91
CA PRO A 186 -11.73 -6.64 -16.14
C PRO A 186 -11.87 -5.42 -17.05
N GLY A 187 -11.11 -4.34 -16.77
CA GLY A 187 -11.12 -3.11 -17.57
C GLY A 187 -12.22 -2.11 -17.24
N GLU A 188 -13.06 -2.35 -16.24
CA GLU A 188 -14.10 -1.40 -15.81
C GLU A 188 -13.62 -0.43 -14.73
N ARG A 189 -12.37 -0.55 -14.28
CA ARG A 189 -11.81 0.28 -13.19
C ARG A 189 -10.40 0.76 -13.49
N LEU A 190 -10.06 1.92 -12.98
CA LEU A 190 -8.71 2.48 -13.06
C LEU A 190 -7.80 1.92 -11.95
N MET A 191 -8.33 1.75 -10.75
CA MET A 191 -7.59 1.28 -9.58
C MET A 191 -8.26 0.06 -8.94
N LYS A 192 -7.46 -0.89 -8.48
CA LYS A 192 -7.90 -2.09 -7.77
C LYS A 192 -7.09 -2.28 -6.48
N THR A 193 -7.63 -3.07 -5.56
CA THR A 193 -6.90 -3.47 -4.36
C THR A 193 -5.76 -4.41 -4.72
N PHE A 194 -4.59 -4.21 -4.12
CA PHE A 194 -3.42 -5.05 -4.32
C PHE A 194 -3.74 -6.54 -4.12
N GLY A 195 -3.30 -7.36 -5.08
CA GLY A 195 -3.48 -8.82 -5.05
C GLY A 195 -4.90 -9.30 -5.42
N THR A 196 -5.80 -8.40 -5.80
CA THR A 196 -7.14 -8.76 -6.30
C THR A 196 -7.19 -8.72 -7.83
N TYR A 197 -8.10 -9.48 -8.44
CA TYR A 197 -8.37 -9.43 -9.89
C TYR A 197 -7.10 -9.48 -10.76
N ARG A 198 -6.36 -10.60 -10.72
CA ARG A 198 -5.03 -10.74 -11.35
C ARG A 198 -4.99 -10.35 -12.82
N ASP A 199 -6.03 -10.67 -13.58
CA ASP A 199 -6.12 -10.41 -15.03
C ASP A 199 -6.65 -9.00 -15.38
N ASP A 200 -6.96 -8.17 -14.37
CA ASP A 200 -7.43 -6.80 -14.59
C ASP A 200 -6.23 -5.86 -14.75
N PRO A 201 -6.16 -5.07 -15.84
CA PRO A 201 -5.05 -4.15 -16.11
C PRO A 201 -5.01 -2.92 -15.20
N ALA A 202 -6.01 -2.72 -14.33
CA ALA A 202 -6.09 -1.62 -13.38
C ALA A 202 -4.82 -1.46 -12.53
N PHE A 203 -4.56 -0.24 -12.04
CA PHE A 203 -3.47 0.02 -11.12
C PHE A 203 -3.71 -0.66 -9.77
N GLU A 204 -2.73 -1.38 -9.27
CA GLU A 204 -2.79 -1.99 -7.95
C GLU A 204 -2.49 -0.95 -6.87
N THR A 205 -3.45 -0.72 -5.99
CA THR A 205 -3.39 0.30 -4.94
C THR A 205 -3.45 -0.33 -3.57
N MET A 206 -2.63 0.15 -2.66
CA MET A 206 -2.63 -0.29 -1.27
C MET A 206 -3.88 0.24 -0.56
N THR A 207 -4.51 -0.61 0.25
CA THR A 207 -5.68 -0.23 1.06
C THR A 207 -5.31 0.47 2.36
N SER A 208 -4.04 0.40 2.78
CA SER A 208 -3.55 1.01 4.00
C SER A 208 -2.08 1.41 3.86
N MET A 209 -1.75 2.61 4.32
CA MET A 209 -0.35 3.09 4.42
C MET A 209 0.50 2.27 5.41
N ARG A 210 -0.14 1.53 6.31
CA ARG A 210 0.52 0.70 7.35
C ARG A 210 0.75 -0.74 6.91
N ASN A 211 -0.07 -1.26 5.99
CA ASN A 211 0.05 -2.64 5.54
C ASN A 211 0.97 -2.73 4.34
N VAL A 212 2.20 -3.12 4.61
CA VAL A 212 3.15 -3.50 3.56
C VAL A 212 2.94 -4.98 3.24
N ASP A 213 1.81 -5.29 2.63
CA ASP A 213 1.55 -6.63 2.10
C ASP A 213 2.30 -6.79 0.78
N VAL A 214 3.56 -7.15 0.88
CA VAL A 214 4.33 -7.58 -0.28
C VAL A 214 4.10 -9.08 -0.45
N MET A 215 3.33 -9.46 -1.45
CA MET A 215 3.45 -10.81 -1.99
C MET A 215 4.82 -10.91 -2.66
N VAL A 216 5.74 -11.61 -2.01
CA VAL A 216 6.99 -12.02 -2.67
C VAL A 216 6.65 -13.29 -3.45
N PRO A 217 6.77 -13.29 -4.78
CA PRO A 217 6.67 -14.53 -5.54
C PRO A 217 7.81 -15.43 -5.13
N GLY A 218 7.50 -16.52 -4.45
CA GLY A 218 8.45 -17.57 -4.13
C GLY A 218 8.47 -18.58 -5.27
N SER A 219 9.62 -18.83 -5.88
CA SER A 219 9.83 -19.97 -6.76
C SER A 219 10.39 -21.13 -5.95
N ILE A 220 9.75 -22.27 -6.04
CA ILE A 220 10.32 -23.52 -5.52
C ILE A 220 11.29 -24.01 -6.58
N ILE A 221 12.58 -24.00 -6.25
CA ILE A 221 13.61 -24.62 -7.10
C ILE A 221 13.68 -26.08 -6.66
N GLU A 222 13.16 -26.97 -7.47
CA GLU A 222 13.40 -28.41 -7.32
C GLU A 222 14.84 -28.69 -7.74
N TRP A 223 15.68 -29.11 -6.81
CA TRP A 223 16.97 -29.71 -7.12
C TRP A 223 16.71 -31.10 -7.65
N LYS A 224 17.01 -31.32 -8.91
CA LYS A 224 17.18 -32.69 -9.41
C LYS A 224 18.59 -33.13 -9.01
N GLU A 225 18.68 -34.13 -8.15
CA GLU A 225 19.93 -34.88 -8.00
C GLU A 225 20.26 -35.47 -9.35
N GLU A 226 21.38 -35.11 -9.95
CA GLU A 226 21.95 -35.84 -11.07
C GLU A 226 22.36 -37.21 -10.50
N GLU A 227 21.67 -38.26 -10.90
CA GLU A 227 22.13 -39.62 -10.71
C GLU A 227 23.41 -39.77 -11.53
N ASP A 228 24.57 -39.68 -10.85
CA ASP A 228 25.84 -40.11 -11.42
C ASP A 228 25.77 -41.61 -11.74
N GLY A 229 25.71 -41.94 -13.04
CA GLY A 229 25.81 -43.27 -13.59
C GLY A 229 27.26 -43.73 -13.78
#